data_79d575ac042ba7999541ef489fe2b119
#
_entry.id   79d575ac042ba7999541ef489fe2b119
#
_cell.length_a   1.000
_cell.length_b   1.000
_cell.length_c   1.000
_cell.angle_alpha   90.00
_cell.angle_beta   90.00
_cell.angle_gamma   90.00
#
_symmetry.space_group_name_H-M   'P 1'
#
loop_
_entity.id
_entity.type
_entity.pdbx_description
1 polymer ?
#
loop_
_entity_poly.entity_id
_entity_poly.type
_entity_poly.pdbx_seq_one_letter_code
_entity_poly.pdbx_strand_id
1 'polypeptide(L)'
;MDLVIQKSIRTTLEQERLKVDLITNISHDLKTPLTSIIGYGEQLSRQMLPPETDALVSKLNHKSLYLLDMVEEVFELSKASSGHLPMKRETIDIGRLLEQTLGEMDEELCASGFQLKKDYPLTGMLVLCDGLHMHRVFQNLFDNALKYACPQTRIFIHASQRSDQFCEIRIRNTSRVPLDFDPEEITKRFVRGEKARTGEGSGLGLAIAKTYTESCGGQFHIAIDDDCFIAVICLPSITS
;
A
#
# COMPACT_ATOMS: atom_id res chain seq x y z
N MET A 1 29.11 -31.10 -2.21
CA MET A 1 28.68 -29.68 -2.24
C MET A 1 27.14 -29.54 -2.23
N ASP A 2 26.42 -30.37 -2.98
CA ASP A 2 24.93 -30.30 -3.06
C ASP A 2 24.18 -30.51 -1.73
N LEU A 3 24.64 -31.45 -0.89
CA LEU A 3 23.91 -31.79 0.36
C LEU A 3 23.94 -30.65 1.39
N VAL A 4 25.01 -29.87 1.44
CA VAL A 4 25.13 -28.71 2.35
C VAL A 4 24.26 -27.56 1.85
N ILE A 5 24.25 -27.32 0.54
CA ILE A 5 23.40 -26.31 -0.09
C ILE A 5 21.92 -26.65 0.10
N GLN A 6 21.52 -27.90 -0.14
CA GLN A 6 20.14 -28.35 0.07
C GLN A 6 19.71 -28.22 1.53
N LYS A 7 20.58 -28.56 2.49
CA LYS A 7 20.31 -28.41 3.92
C LYS A 7 20.15 -26.93 4.30
N SER A 8 21.02 -26.05 3.78
CA SER A 8 20.94 -24.61 4.03
C SER A 8 19.64 -24.01 3.48
N ILE A 9 19.27 -24.36 2.23
CA ILE A 9 18.02 -23.91 1.61
C ILE A 9 16.81 -24.38 2.44
N ARG A 10 16.80 -25.65 2.86
CA ARG A 10 15.70 -26.20 3.67
C ARG A 10 15.57 -25.48 5.01
N THR A 11 16.68 -25.25 5.71
CA THR A 11 16.66 -24.52 6.99
C THR A 11 16.15 -23.08 6.82
N THR A 12 16.57 -22.38 5.74
CA THR A 12 16.09 -21.03 5.45
C THR A 12 14.58 -21.03 5.17
N LEU A 13 14.09 -21.98 4.38
CA LEU A 13 12.65 -22.12 4.11
C LEU A 13 11.83 -22.45 5.38
N GLU A 14 12.35 -23.30 6.25
CA GLU A 14 11.71 -23.62 7.53
C GLU A 14 11.66 -22.38 8.46
N GLN A 15 12.73 -21.59 8.50
CA GLN A 15 12.76 -20.34 9.27
C GLN A 15 11.77 -19.30 8.73
N GLU A 16 11.68 -19.12 7.40
CA GLU A 16 10.70 -18.21 6.80
C GLU A 16 9.26 -18.67 7.05
N ARG A 17 8.96 -19.98 7.00
CA ARG A 17 7.64 -20.53 7.36
C ARG A 17 7.29 -20.26 8.82
N LEU A 18 8.20 -20.56 9.75
CA LEU A 18 7.97 -20.29 11.17
C LEU A 18 7.71 -18.81 11.45
N LYS A 19 8.39 -17.91 10.75
CA LYS A 19 8.18 -16.47 10.86
C LYS A 19 6.78 -16.05 10.39
N VAL A 20 6.30 -16.63 9.28
CA VAL A 20 4.93 -16.36 8.77
C VAL A 20 3.88 -16.91 9.73
N ASP A 21 4.04 -18.15 10.21
CA ASP A 21 3.12 -18.77 11.14
C ASP A 21 3.04 -17.99 12.47
N LEU A 22 4.19 -17.53 12.97
CA LEU A 22 4.26 -16.68 14.16
C LEU A 22 3.50 -15.35 13.94
N ILE A 23 3.75 -14.65 12.84
CA ILE A 23 3.07 -13.39 12.54
C ILE A 23 1.58 -13.60 12.30
N THR A 24 1.19 -14.72 11.69
CA THR A 24 -0.21 -15.11 11.50
C THR A 24 -0.93 -15.25 12.84
N ASN A 25 -0.34 -16.02 13.76
CA ASN A 25 -0.93 -16.26 15.07
C ASN A 25 -1.00 -14.95 15.90
N ILE A 26 0.09 -14.18 15.93
CA ILE A 26 0.11 -12.90 16.64
C ILE A 26 -0.92 -11.92 16.07
N SER A 27 -1.07 -11.85 14.74
CA SER A 27 -2.03 -10.96 14.09
C SER A 27 -3.47 -11.33 14.46
N HIS A 28 -3.80 -12.62 14.47
CA HIS A 28 -5.10 -13.10 14.91
C HIS A 28 -5.36 -12.74 16.38
N ASP A 29 -4.37 -12.98 17.25
CA ASP A 29 -4.48 -12.74 18.69
C ASP A 29 -4.54 -11.24 19.04
N LEU A 30 -3.99 -10.36 18.18
CA LEU A 30 -4.13 -8.92 18.29
C LEU A 30 -5.45 -8.39 17.72
N LYS A 31 -5.96 -8.99 16.65
CA LYS A 31 -7.22 -8.57 16.01
C LYS A 31 -8.41 -8.69 16.96
N THR A 32 -8.48 -9.78 17.72
CA THR A 32 -9.59 -10.07 18.64
C THR A 32 -9.77 -8.98 19.72
N PRO A 33 -8.75 -8.62 20.54
CA PRO A 33 -8.88 -7.58 21.54
C PRO A 33 -9.11 -6.19 20.92
N LEU A 34 -8.49 -5.88 19.78
CA LEU A 34 -8.71 -4.61 19.08
C LEU A 34 -10.16 -4.46 18.60
N THR A 35 -10.74 -5.51 18.02
CA THR A 35 -12.16 -5.50 17.62
C THR A 35 -13.06 -5.27 18.82
N SER A 36 -12.73 -5.83 19.99
CA SER A 36 -13.49 -5.60 21.22
C SER A 36 -13.38 -4.15 21.70
N ILE A 37 -12.16 -3.55 21.64
CA ILE A 37 -11.95 -2.14 22.02
C ILE A 37 -12.73 -1.21 21.10
N ILE A 38 -12.73 -1.46 19.78
CA ILE A 38 -13.52 -0.69 18.80
C ILE A 38 -15.01 -0.81 19.12
N GLY A 39 -15.51 -2.03 19.38
CA GLY A 39 -16.92 -2.25 19.72
C GLY A 39 -17.34 -1.52 21.00
N TYR A 40 -16.51 -1.49 22.04
CA TYR A 40 -16.80 -0.71 23.25
C TYR A 40 -16.74 0.80 22.99
N GLY A 41 -15.81 1.26 22.19
CA GLY A 41 -15.72 2.67 21.79
C GLY A 41 -16.95 3.12 20.99
N GLU A 42 -17.44 2.29 20.06
CA GLU A 42 -18.67 2.56 19.32
C GLU A 42 -19.91 2.57 20.24
N GLN A 43 -19.99 1.67 21.21
CA GLN A 43 -21.07 1.67 22.20
C GLN A 43 -21.05 2.96 23.04
N LEU A 44 -19.88 3.45 23.43
CA LEU A 44 -19.74 4.72 24.14
C LEU A 44 -20.14 5.92 23.27
N SER A 45 -19.77 5.94 21.99
CA SER A 45 -20.12 7.01 21.05
C SER A 45 -21.64 7.12 20.79
N ARG A 46 -22.42 6.06 21.07
CA ARG A 46 -23.89 6.08 20.98
C ARG A 46 -24.56 6.67 22.22
N GLN A 47 -23.80 6.95 23.27
CA GLN A 47 -24.35 7.54 24.50
C GLN A 47 -24.21 9.07 24.45
N MET A 48 -25.05 9.78 25.19
CA MET A 48 -24.87 11.21 25.41
C MET A 48 -23.70 11.46 26.35
N LEU A 49 -22.51 11.71 25.77
CA LEU A 49 -21.31 11.99 26.53
C LEU A 49 -21.05 13.48 26.64
N PRO A 50 -20.38 13.95 27.72
CA PRO A 50 -19.82 15.29 27.75
C PRO A 50 -18.88 15.52 26.55
N PRO A 51 -18.82 16.73 25.96
CA PRO A 51 -18.03 16.99 24.74
C PRO A 51 -16.56 16.60 24.83
N GLU A 52 -15.94 16.77 26.00
CA GLU A 52 -14.55 16.37 26.24
C GLU A 52 -14.38 14.85 26.23
N THR A 53 -15.34 14.11 26.79
CA THR A 53 -15.33 12.64 26.81
C THR A 53 -15.59 12.08 25.41
N ASP A 54 -16.53 12.66 24.69
CA ASP A 54 -16.84 12.28 23.31
C ASP A 54 -15.61 12.44 22.38
N ALA A 55 -14.90 13.57 22.53
CA ALA A 55 -13.65 13.79 21.79
C ALA A 55 -12.54 12.76 22.12
N LEU A 56 -12.48 12.29 23.38
CA LEU A 56 -11.53 11.25 23.78
C LEU A 56 -11.92 9.88 23.22
N VAL A 57 -13.23 9.53 23.26
CA VAL A 57 -13.75 8.29 22.69
C VAL A 57 -13.52 8.25 21.18
N SER A 58 -13.78 9.35 20.47
CA SER A 58 -13.48 9.47 19.03
C SER A 58 -11.99 9.25 18.73
N LYS A 59 -11.10 9.85 19.51
CA LYS A 59 -9.65 9.64 19.37
C LYS A 59 -9.24 8.19 19.65
N LEU A 60 -9.84 7.56 20.66
CA LEU A 60 -9.58 6.17 21.01
C LEU A 60 -9.99 5.24 19.84
N ASN A 61 -11.21 5.42 19.33
CA ASN A 61 -11.73 4.65 18.19
C ASN A 61 -10.83 4.78 16.97
N HIS A 62 -10.46 6.00 16.61
CA HIS A 62 -9.56 6.26 15.50
C HIS A 62 -8.18 5.58 15.69
N LYS A 63 -7.61 5.62 16.89
CA LYS A 63 -6.34 4.94 17.16
C LYS A 63 -6.45 3.41 17.17
N SER A 64 -7.60 2.87 17.60
CA SER A 64 -7.85 1.44 17.59
C SER A 64 -8.03 0.91 16.16
N LEU A 65 -8.76 1.61 15.30
CA LEU A 65 -8.88 1.30 13.87
C LEU A 65 -7.50 1.36 13.19
N TYR A 66 -6.74 2.42 13.43
CA TYR A 66 -5.38 2.56 12.92
C TYR A 66 -4.46 1.38 13.31
N LEU A 67 -4.55 0.90 14.57
CA LEU A 67 -3.78 -0.26 15.01
C LEU A 67 -4.24 -1.55 14.33
N LEU A 68 -5.54 -1.70 14.09
CA LEU A 68 -6.09 -2.85 13.39
C LEU A 68 -5.57 -2.91 11.95
N ASP A 69 -5.62 -1.79 11.24
CA ASP A 69 -5.09 -1.67 9.87
C ASP A 69 -3.59 -1.99 9.82
N MET A 70 -2.82 -1.48 10.78
CA MET A 70 -1.37 -1.75 10.88
C MET A 70 -1.09 -3.25 11.10
N VAL A 71 -1.85 -3.93 11.95
CA VAL A 71 -1.71 -5.38 12.18
C VAL A 71 -2.03 -6.15 10.89
N GLU A 72 -3.07 -5.75 10.15
CA GLU A 72 -3.42 -6.36 8.87
C GLU A 72 -2.32 -6.14 7.82
N GLU A 73 -1.77 -4.92 7.71
CA GLU A 73 -0.67 -4.60 6.79
C GLU A 73 0.59 -5.42 7.08
N VAL A 74 0.99 -5.57 8.35
CA VAL A 74 2.14 -6.40 8.75
C VAL A 74 1.93 -7.86 8.36
N PHE A 75 0.73 -8.36 8.60
CA PHE A 75 0.37 -9.74 8.27
C PHE A 75 0.43 -10.00 6.76
N GLU A 76 -0.19 -9.13 5.96
CA GLU A 76 -0.20 -9.22 4.50
C GLU A 76 1.22 -9.17 3.94
N LEU A 77 2.02 -8.20 4.42
CA LEU A 77 3.41 -8.06 4.00
C LEU A 77 4.26 -9.28 4.35
N SER A 78 4.00 -9.92 5.50
CA SER A 78 4.71 -11.13 5.90
C SER A 78 4.39 -12.30 4.97
N LYS A 79 3.11 -12.50 4.64
CA LYS A 79 2.67 -13.53 3.68
C LYS A 79 3.27 -13.30 2.29
N ALA A 80 3.21 -12.07 1.80
CA ALA A 80 3.73 -11.72 0.48
C ALA A 80 5.23 -11.96 0.37
N SER A 81 5.99 -11.63 1.42
CA SER A 81 7.46 -11.78 1.43
C SER A 81 7.94 -13.22 1.51
N SER A 82 7.14 -14.12 2.03
CA SER A 82 7.49 -15.54 2.14
C SER A 82 7.21 -16.36 0.88
N GLY A 83 6.70 -15.73 -0.18
CA GLY A 83 6.29 -16.42 -1.40
C GLY A 83 5.07 -17.33 -1.24
N HIS A 84 4.41 -17.30 -0.06
CA HIS A 84 3.21 -18.09 0.24
C HIS A 84 1.91 -17.32 0.01
N LEU A 85 1.98 -16.15 -0.64
CA LEU A 85 0.78 -15.40 -1.01
C LEU A 85 0.04 -16.19 -2.09
N PRO A 86 -1.19 -16.66 -1.84
CA PRO A 86 -1.97 -17.30 -2.88
C PRO A 86 -2.36 -16.24 -3.92
N MET A 87 -1.62 -16.21 -5.03
CA MET A 87 -1.87 -15.27 -6.13
C MET A 87 -2.88 -15.87 -7.09
N LYS A 88 -4.03 -15.22 -7.22
CA LYS A 88 -4.99 -15.54 -8.28
C LYS A 88 -4.65 -14.70 -9.51
N ARG A 89 -3.75 -15.21 -10.34
CA ARG A 89 -3.36 -14.51 -11.59
C ARG A 89 -4.49 -14.56 -12.61
N GLU A 90 -4.91 -13.40 -13.04
CA GLU A 90 -5.92 -13.22 -14.09
C GLU A 90 -5.53 -12.06 -15.01
N THR A 91 -6.11 -12.00 -16.18
CA THR A 91 -5.87 -10.90 -17.11
C THR A 91 -6.62 -9.67 -16.65
N ILE A 92 -5.88 -8.65 -16.26
CA ILE A 92 -6.39 -7.37 -15.74
C ILE A 92 -6.09 -6.26 -16.74
N ASP A 93 -7.08 -5.41 -16.99
CA ASP A 93 -6.88 -4.13 -17.68
C ASP A 93 -6.56 -3.03 -16.66
N ILE A 94 -5.35 -2.51 -16.73
CA ILE A 94 -4.82 -1.54 -15.76
C ILE A 94 -5.62 -0.23 -15.80
N GLY A 95 -6.08 0.22 -16.98
CA GLY A 95 -6.88 1.43 -17.08
C GLY A 95 -8.21 1.32 -16.33
N ARG A 96 -8.89 0.18 -16.46
CA ARG A 96 -10.13 -0.09 -15.73
C ARG A 96 -9.90 -0.21 -14.24
N LEU A 97 -8.82 -0.86 -13.82
CA LEU A 97 -8.50 -1.03 -12.40
C LEU A 97 -8.16 0.31 -11.75
N LEU A 98 -7.42 1.20 -12.44
CA LEU A 98 -7.16 2.57 -11.97
C LEU A 98 -8.46 3.35 -11.78
N GLU A 99 -9.39 3.31 -12.76
CA GLU A 99 -10.67 4.00 -12.63
C GLU A 99 -11.53 3.44 -11.50
N GLN A 100 -11.54 2.10 -11.32
CA GLN A 100 -12.24 1.48 -10.19
C GLN A 100 -11.68 1.99 -8.85
N THR A 101 -10.35 1.93 -8.67
CA THR A 101 -9.71 2.38 -7.42
C THR A 101 -9.98 3.86 -7.15
N LEU A 102 -9.88 4.71 -8.17
CA LEU A 102 -10.17 6.14 -8.02
C LEU A 102 -11.64 6.41 -7.72
N GLY A 103 -12.57 5.61 -8.29
CA GLY A 103 -14.00 5.71 -8.00
C GLY A 103 -14.34 5.34 -6.55
N GLU A 104 -13.65 4.36 -5.98
CA GLU A 104 -13.83 3.97 -4.57
C GLU A 104 -13.28 5.05 -3.60
N MET A 105 -12.30 5.85 -4.04
CA MET A 105 -11.69 6.94 -3.26
C MET A 105 -12.26 8.34 -3.61
N ASP A 106 -13.32 8.43 -4.40
CA ASP A 106 -13.83 9.69 -4.94
C ASP A 106 -14.22 10.71 -3.85
N GLU A 107 -14.83 10.25 -2.77
CA GLU A 107 -15.23 11.11 -1.65
C GLU A 107 -14.00 11.76 -0.98
N GLU A 108 -12.95 10.98 -0.73
CA GLU A 108 -11.70 11.45 -0.11
C GLU A 108 -10.92 12.38 -1.05
N LEU A 109 -10.86 12.01 -2.33
CA LEU A 109 -10.21 12.82 -3.37
C LEU A 109 -10.92 14.16 -3.56
N CYS A 110 -12.24 14.18 -3.59
CA CYS A 110 -13.05 15.41 -3.67
C CYS A 110 -12.86 16.29 -2.43
N ALA A 111 -12.87 15.69 -1.23
CA ALA A 111 -12.67 16.41 0.03
C ALA A 111 -11.26 17.00 0.16
N SER A 112 -10.25 16.36 -0.44
CA SER A 112 -8.85 16.80 -0.37
C SER A 112 -8.53 18.08 -1.14
N GLY A 113 -9.37 18.42 -2.14
CA GLY A 113 -9.15 19.57 -3.03
C GLY A 113 -8.02 19.39 -4.06
N PHE A 114 -7.46 18.20 -4.20
CA PHE A 114 -6.48 17.89 -5.24
C PHE A 114 -7.14 17.79 -6.63
N GLN A 115 -6.39 18.19 -7.66
CA GLN A 115 -6.79 17.99 -9.05
C GLN A 115 -6.10 16.76 -9.62
N LEU A 116 -6.88 15.74 -9.98
CA LEU A 116 -6.35 14.58 -10.70
C LEU A 116 -6.12 14.92 -12.18
N LYS A 117 -4.95 14.58 -12.70
CA LYS A 117 -4.59 14.64 -14.11
C LYS A 117 -4.31 13.23 -14.61
N LYS A 118 -5.28 12.68 -15.34
CA LYS A 118 -5.26 11.34 -15.88
C LYS A 118 -4.75 11.38 -17.32
N ASP A 119 -3.74 10.59 -17.61
CA ASP A 119 -3.12 10.44 -18.93
C ASP A 119 -2.84 8.95 -19.18
N TYR A 120 -3.91 8.20 -19.46
CA TYR A 120 -3.84 6.79 -19.79
C TYR A 120 -5.10 6.35 -20.55
N PRO A 121 -5.01 5.31 -21.42
CA PRO A 121 -6.18 4.73 -22.06
C PRO A 121 -7.01 3.93 -21.04
N LEU A 122 -8.34 4.02 -21.15
CA LEU A 122 -9.25 3.29 -20.26
C LEU A 122 -9.14 1.77 -20.46
N THR A 123 -8.77 1.33 -21.64
CA THR A 123 -8.69 -0.09 -22.02
C THR A 123 -7.46 -0.37 -22.88
N GLY A 124 -7.04 -1.64 -22.89
CA GLY A 124 -5.97 -2.12 -23.77
C GLY A 124 -4.61 -2.29 -23.09
N MET A 125 -4.50 -1.99 -21.81
CA MET A 125 -3.28 -2.24 -21.02
C MET A 125 -3.42 -3.53 -20.21
N LEU A 126 -3.32 -4.68 -20.90
CA LEU A 126 -3.53 -5.98 -20.29
C LEU A 126 -2.26 -6.53 -19.64
N VAL A 127 -2.38 -6.97 -18.39
CA VAL A 127 -1.32 -7.58 -17.58
C VAL A 127 -1.83 -8.86 -16.92
N LEU A 128 -0.92 -9.80 -16.60
CA LEU A 128 -1.24 -11.01 -15.85
C LEU A 128 -0.87 -10.81 -14.37
N CYS A 129 -1.82 -10.44 -13.55
CA CYS A 129 -1.60 -10.17 -12.13
C CYS A 129 -2.80 -10.57 -11.28
N ASP A 130 -2.69 -10.42 -9.97
CA ASP A 130 -3.81 -10.52 -9.05
C ASP A 130 -4.47 -9.14 -8.91
N GLY A 131 -5.74 -9.05 -9.34
CA GLY A 131 -6.48 -7.78 -9.37
C GLY A 131 -6.66 -7.16 -7.98
N LEU A 132 -6.90 -7.98 -6.95
CA LEU A 132 -7.08 -7.50 -5.58
C LEU A 132 -5.77 -6.91 -5.00
N HIS A 133 -4.65 -7.60 -5.23
CA HIS A 133 -3.34 -7.11 -4.79
C HIS A 133 -2.93 -5.85 -5.56
N MET A 134 -3.18 -5.78 -6.85
CA MET A 134 -2.86 -4.59 -7.64
C MET A 134 -3.76 -3.39 -7.31
N HIS A 135 -5.05 -3.63 -7.02
CA HIS A 135 -5.93 -2.60 -6.46
C HIS A 135 -5.35 -2.01 -5.18
N ARG A 136 -4.87 -2.85 -4.25
CA ARG A 136 -4.25 -2.41 -3.01
C ARG A 136 -2.93 -1.65 -3.22
N VAL A 137 -2.17 -1.98 -4.27
CA VAL A 137 -1.00 -1.18 -4.69
C VAL A 137 -1.43 0.24 -5.04
N PHE A 138 -2.44 0.40 -5.89
CA PHE A 138 -2.91 1.73 -6.28
C PHE A 138 -3.50 2.50 -5.12
N GLN A 139 -4.31 1.86 -4.28
CA GLN A 139 -4.85 2.46 -3.06
C GLN A 139 -3.73 3.01 -2.16
N ASN A 140 -2.73 2.20 -1.83
CA ASN A 140 -1.58 2.64 -1.03
C ASN A 140 -0.83 3.84 -1.63
N LEU A 141 -0.72 3.91 -2.97
CA LEU A 141 -0.05 5.02 -3.63
C LEU A 141 -0.91 6.29 -3.66
N PHE A 142 -2.22 6.18 -3.83
CA PHE A 142 -3.13 7.32 -3.75
C PHE A 142 -3.24 7.84 -2.31
N ASP A 143 -3.34 6.97 -1.31
CA ASP A 143 -3.30 7.34 0.12
C ASP A 143 -2.01 8.09 0.46
N ASN A 144 -0.87 7.59 -0.07
CA ASN A 144 0.41 8.26 0.09
C ASN A 144 0.41 9.65 -0.55
N ALA A 145 -0.13 9.78 -1.77
CA ALA A 145 -0.25 11.07 -2.44
C ALA A 145 -1.18 12.03 -1.67
N LEU A 146 -2.37 11.58 -1.24
CA LEU A 146 -3.31 12.37 -0.45
C LEU A 146 -2.67 12.87 0.85
N LYS A 147 -1.84 12.04 1.47
CA LYS A 147 -1.22 12.34 2.75
C LYS A 147 -0.04 13.29 2.66
N TYR A 148 0.78 13.18 1.62
CA TYR A 148 2.06 13.88 1.52
C TYR A 148 2.14 14.92 0.43
N ALA A 149 1.16 15.00 -0.48
CA ALA A 149 1.16 16.04 -1.49
C ALA A 149 0.95 17.44 -0.88
N CYS A 150 1.53 18.45 -1.55
CA CYS A 150 1.31 19.84 -1.22
C CYS A 150 -0.15 20.21 -1.53
N PRO A 151 -0.92 20.77 -0.57
CA PRO A 151 -2.31 21.16 -0.80
C PRO A 151 -2.50 22.03 -2.03
N GLN A 152 -3.65 21.89 -2.69
CA GLN A 152 -4.02 22.67 -3.89
C GLN A 152 -3.10 22.43 -5.11
N THR A 153 -2.33 21.35 -5.11
CA THR A 153 -1.54 20.93 -6.28
C THR A 153 -2.26 19.82 -7.07
N ARG A 154 -1.56 19.22 -8.00
CA ARG A 154 -2.09 18.18 -8.87
C ARG A 154 -1.44 16.85 -8.57
N ILE A 155 -2.24 15.79 -8.66
CA ILE A 155 -1.75 14.41 -8.72
C ILE A 155 -1.84 13.97 -10.17
N PHE A 156 -0.71 13.59 -10.76
CA PHE A 156 -0.62 13.12 -12.14
C PHE A 156 -0.56 11.60 -12.15
N ILE A 157 -1.41 10.99 -12.95
CA ILE A 157 -1.46 9.55 -13.17
C ILE A 157 -1.23 9.34 -14.65
N HIS A 158 -0.10 8.76 -14.99
CA HIS A 158 0.24 8.38 -16.36
C HIS A 158 0.38 6.87 -16.44
N ALA A 159 -0.23 6.25 -17.44
CA ALA A 159 0.04 4.84 -17.72
C ALA A 159 0.08 4.60 -19.23
N SER A 160 1.05 3.81 -19.66
CA SER A 160 1.26 3.50 -21.06
C SER A 160 1.88 2.12 -21.24
N GLN A 161 1.60 1.52 -22.38
CA GLN A 161 2.28 0.30 -22.80
C GLN A 161 3.61 0.68 -23.45
N ARG A 162 4.71 0.13 -22.94
CA ARG A 162 6.05 0.35 -23.50
C ARG A 162 6.31 -0.63 -24.65
N SER A 163 7.23 -0.25 -25.52
CA SER A 163 7.67 -1.08 -26.66
C SER A 163 8.37 -2.39 -26.27
N ASP A 164 8.82 -2.50 -25.01
CA ASP A 164 9.52 -3.65 -24.44
C ASP A 164 8.61 -4.66 -23.74
N GLN A 165 7.31 -4.66 -24.08
CA GLN A 165 6.30 -5.55 -23.49
C GLN A 165 6.02 -5.32 -22.01
N PHE A 166 6.17 -4.10 -21.54
CA PHE A 166 5.80 -3.67 -20.20
C PHE A 166 4.70 -2.63 -20.24
N CYS A 167 3.82 -2.67 -19.24
CA CYS A 167 2.92 -1.59 -18.89
C CYS A 167 3.58 -0.79 -17.79
N GLU A 168 3.83 0.51 -18.03
CA GLU A 168 4.40 1.41 -17.04
C GLU A 168 3.32 2.34 -16.50
N ILE A 169 3.23 2.43 -15.18
CA ILE A 169 2.31 3.31 -14.47
C ILE A 169 3.13 4.24 -13.58
N ARG A 170 2.86 5.56 -13.67
CA ARG A 170 3.50 6.59 -12.86
C ARG A 170 2.45 7.40 -12.12
N ILE A 171 2.60 7.48 -10.80
CA ILE A 171 1.79 8.35 -9.95
C ILE A 171 2.74 9.41 -9.37
N ARG A 172 2.51 10.68 -9.74
CA ARG A 172 3.38 11.81 -9.38
C ARG A 172 2.58 12.85 -8.62
N ASN A 173 3.18 13.35 -7.54
CA ASN A 173 2.68 14.48 -6.79
C ASN A 173 3.82 15.40 -6.33
N THR A 174 3.56 16.70 -6.16
CA THR A 174 4.46 17.62 -5.49
C THR A 174 4.39 17.37 -3.99
N SER A 175 5.52 17.15 -3.33
CA SER A 175 5.58 16.88 -1.89
C SER A 175 5.47 18.17 -1.07
N ARG A 176 4.75 18.12 0.06
CA ARG A 176 4.72 19.22 1.04
C ARG A 176 5.91 19.22 1.99
N VAL A 177 6.71 18.17 1.98
CA VAL A 177 7.92 18.01 2.79
C VAL A 177 9.11 17.79 1.89
N PRO A 178 10.31 18.26 2.27
CA PRO A 178 11.52 17.97 1.52
C PRO A 178 11.73 16.48 1.30
N LEU A 179 12.17 16.10 0.10
CA LEU A 179 12.44 14.73 -0.31
C LEU A 179 13.96 14.44 -0.20
N ASP A 180 14.49 14.61 1.00
CA ASP A 180 15.91 14.51 1.35
C ASP A 180 16.30 13.09 1.84
N PHE A 181 15.71 12.06 1.26
CA PHE A 181 15.93 10.65 1.61
C PHE A 181 16.32 9.82 0.37
N ASP A 182 16.93 8.68 0.62
CA ASP A 182 17.21 7.71 -0.43
C ASP A 182 15.90 7.04 -0.90
N PRO A 183 15.55 7.15 -2.22
CA PRO A 183 14.38 6.49 -2.78
C PRO A 183 14.29 4.99 -2.54
N GLU A 184 15.43 4.28 -2.46
CA GLU A 184 15.44 2.85 -2.16
C GLU A 184 15.13 2.57 -0.70
N GLU A 185 15.59 3.44 0.22
CA GLU A 185 15.36 3.25 1.64
C GLU A 185 13.90 3.41 2.02
N ILE A 186 13.17 4.37 1.44
CA ILE A 186 11.77 4.63 1.80
C ILE A 186 10.83 3.48 1.40
N THR A 187 11.26 2.59 0.53
CA THR A 187 10.50 1.37 0.17
C THR A 187 10.72 0.22 1.14
N LYS A 188 11.63 0.36 2.12
CA LYS A 188 11.83 -0.64 3.17
C LYS A 188 10.72 -0.57 4.22
N ARG A 189 10.51 -1.66 4.93
CA ARG A 189 9.46 -1.78 5.96
C ARG A 189 9.72 -0.81 7.11
N PHE A 190 8.65 -0.17 7.60
CA PHE A 190 8.67 0.76 8.75
C PHE A 190 9.56 2.00 8.55
N VAL A 191 10.01 2.27 7.34
CA VAL A 191 10.77 3.47 7.05
C VAL A 191 9.81 4.63 6.82
N ARG A 192 10.06 5.73 7.49
CA ARG A 192 9.35 7.01 7.32
C ARG A 192 10.40 8.10 7.23
N GLY A 193 10.23 9.04 6.30
CA GLY A 193 11.08 10.21 6.24
C GLY A 193 11.13 10.92 7.62
N GLU A 194 12.28 11.43 8.03
CA GLU A 194 12.46 11.98 9.39
C GLU A 194 11.43 13.05 9.75
N LYS A 195 11.05 13.89 8.81
CA LYS A 195 10.04 14.95 8.98
C LYS A 195 8.59 14.45 8.89
N ALA A 196 8.36 13.22 8.42
CA ALA A 196 7.04 12.58 8.36
C ALA A 196 6.71 11.79 9.64
N ARG A 197 7.60 11.74 10.64
CA ARG A 197 7.43 10.96 11.88
C ARG A 197 6.27 11.44 12.77
N THR A 198 5.86 12.69 12.65
CA THR A 198 4.75 13.27 13.41
C THR A 198 3.39 13.04 12.81
N GLY A 199 3.30 12.53 11.56
CA GLY A 199 2.04 12.23 10.86
C GLY A 199 1.52 10.82 11.13
N GLU A 200 0.26 10.55 10.78
CA GLU A 200 -0.34 9.21 10.80
C GLU A 200 0.16 8.38 9.61
N GLY A 201 0.45 7.09 9.84
CA GLY A 201 0.86 6.12 8.80
C GLY A 201 1.83 5.08 9.33
N SER A 202 1.59 3.83 8.96
CA SER A 202 2.38 2.66 9.37
C SER A 202 3.82 2.68 8.84
N GLY A 203 4.06 3.35 7.70
CA GLY A 203 5.30 3.24 6.93
C GLY A 203 5.42 1.93 6.16
N LEU A 204 4.31 1.22 5.96
CA LEU A 204 4.26 -0.08 5.28
C LEU A 204 3.71 0.03 3.86
N GLY A 205 2.90 1.04 3.54
CA GLY A 205 2.19 1.15 2.27
C GLY A 205 3.10 1.04 1.03
N LEU A 206 4.26 1.70 1.02
CA LEU A 206 5.23 1.60 -0.09
C LEU A 206 5.90 0.22 -0.14
N ALA A 207 6.18 -0.39 1.02
CA ALA A 207 6.72 -1.74 1.08
C ALA A 207 5.71 -2.79 0.59
N ILE A 208 4.42 -2.60 0.89
CA ILE A 208 3.32 -3.42 0.35
C ILE A 208 3.21 -3.25 -1.15
N ALA A 209 3.19 -2.00 -1.65
CA ALA A 209 3.13 -1.71 -3.07
C ALA A 209 4.28 -2.36 -3.84
N LYS A 210 5.51 -2.27 -3.33
CA LYS A 210 6.68 -2.94 -3.88
C LYS A 210 6.51 -4.45 -3.90
N THR A 211 6.19 -5.05 -2.75
CA THR A 211 6.09 -6.51 -2.61
C THR A 211 5.03 -7.11 -3.53
N TYR A 212 3.85 -6.49 -3.63
CA TYR A 212 2.78 -6.98 -4.51
C TYR A 212 3.11 -6.79 -5.99
N THR A 213 3.72 -5.68 -6.37
CA THR A 213 4.18 -5.47 -7.75
C THR A 213 5.21 -6.54 -8.15
N GLU A 214 6.21 -6.80 -7.29
CA GLU A 214 7.24 -7.81 -7.52
C GLU A 214 6.64 -9.24 -7.56
N SER A 215 5.65 -9.54 -6.72
CA SER A 215 4.93 -10.82 -6.75
C SER A 215 4.16 -11.05 -8.05
N CYS A 216 3.72 -9.98 -8.72
CA CYS A 216 3.13 -10.02 -10.05
C CYS A 216 4.19 -10.14 -11.18
N GLY A 217 5.48 -10.25 -10.86
CA GLY A 217 6.58 -10.28 -11.82
C GLY A 217 6.97 -8.91 -12.37
N GLY A 218 6.49 -7.84 -11.73
CA GLY A 218 6.79 -6.46 -12.08
C GLY A 218 7.97 -5.88 -11.31
N GLN A 219 8.21 -4.59 -11.54
CA GLN A 219 9.22 -3.79 -10.86
C GLN A 219 8.57 -2.55 -10.25
N PHE A 220 8.98 -2.19 -9.05
CA PHE A 220 8.54 -1.00 -8.34
C PHE A 220 9.74 -0.17 -7.91
N HIS A 221 9.73 1.12 -8.22
CA HIS A 221 10.73 2.05 -7.72
C HIS A 221 10.13 3.43 -7.48
N ILE A 222 10.81 4.21 -6.65
CA ILE A 222 10.52 5.62 -6.42
C ILE A 222 11.56 6.45 -7.15
N ALA A 223 11.12 7.49 -7.82
CA ALA A 223 11.97 8.53 -8.36
C ALA A 223 11.63 9.86 -7.68
N ILE A 224 12.63 10.70 -7.51
CA ILE A 224 12.50 12.05 -6.98
C ILE A 224 12.98 13.01 -8.08
N ASP A 225 12.17 14.01 -8.38
CA ASP A 225 12.47 15.06 -9.34
C ASP A 225 12.19 16.41 -8.66
N ASP A 226 13.21 17.03 -8.11
CA ASP A 226 13.15 18.18 -7.22
C ASP A 226 12.20 17.94 -6.02
N ASP A 227 11.05 18.60 -6.00
CA ASP A 227 10.01 18.46 -4.99
C ASP A 227 8.91 17.44 -5.37
N CYS A 228 9.09 16.75 -6.50
CA CYS A 228 8.13 15.77 -6.98
C CYS A 228 8.49 14.35 -6.54
N PHE A 229 7.54 13.71 -5.86
CA PHE A 229 7.56 12.27 -5.57
C PHE A 229 6.89 11.52 -6.71
N ILE A 230 7.56 10.50 -7.25
CA ILE A 230 7.08 9.70 -8.37
C ILE A 230 7.17 8.23 -8.01
N ALA A 231 6.03 7.57 -7.86
CA ALA A 231 5.97 6.12 -7.78
C ALA A 231 5.85 5.53 -9.19
N VAL A 232 6.73 4.59 -9.52
CA VAL A 232 6.78 3.95 -10.84
C VAL A 232 6.59 2.45 -10.67
N ILE A 233 5.61 1.92 -11.40
CA ILE A 233 5.25 0.50 -11.48
C ILE A 233 5.47 0.05 -12.92
N CYS A 234 6.21 -1.04 -13.12
CA CYS A 234 6.36 -1.68 -14.42
C CYS A 234 5.86 -3.12 -14.31
N LEU A 235 4.85 -3.50 -15.07
CA LEU A 235 4.27 -4.84 -15.11
C LEU A 235 4.45 -5.47 -16.49
N PRO A 236 4.78 -6.78 -16.58
CA PRO A 236 4.80 -7.47 -17.87
C PRO A 236 3.43 -7.38 -18.54
N SER A 237 3.37 -6.84 -19.77
CA SER A 237 2.13 -6.75 -20.54
C SER A 237 1.87 -8.01 -21.32
N ILE A 238 0.58 -8.33 -21.49
CA ILE A 238 0.15 -9.40 -22.40
C ILE A 238 -0.15 -8.74 -23.72
N THR A 239 0.60 -9.12 -24.75
CA THR A 239 0.25 -8.78 -26.15
C THR A 239 -0.96 -9.62 -26.54
N SER A 240 -2.05 -8.98 -26.95
CA SER A 240 -3.21 -9.67 -27.57
C SER A 240 -2.85 -10.18 -28.96
#